data_b066eb04a5dd7ff39f97cf73a34fa0e4
#
_entry.id   b066eb04a5dd7ff39f97cf73a34fa0e4
#
_cell.length_a   1.000
_cell.length_b   1.000
_cell.length_c   1.000
_cell.angle_alpha   90.00
_cell.angle_beta   90.00
_cell.angle_gamma   90.00
#
_symmetry.space_group_name_H-M   'P 1'
#
loop_
_entity.id
_entity.type
_entity.pdbx_description
1 polymer ?
#
loop_
_entity_poly.entity_id
_entity_poly.type
_entity_poly.pdbx_seq_one_letter_code
_entity_poly.pdbx_strand_id
1 'polypeptide(L)'
;MEKKNRLTHKARKASIPILLLFVCITSTLIAFPTFAQDSRLQQIIQKKEVRVGTSGDYPPFSYLSPQTNQYEGMDIALAHKLGEALDAKVTFVRFTWPGLTADLLADKFDVAMGGIGRNVARGKVLAYTNAYMTFGTCPLVRKGDEGKYPDFASIDRPGVKVILNQGGLNDRHFSALLKQAAILRHNKNEEIALKVKEGTADVWITDNVEALYYAKKFPELVAVNPKQTFTVGTKGYMIRLADQIFLNWLNLWLEQMFLEGHIQKLEQQWLGTVMK
;
A
#
# COMPACT_ATOMS: atom_id res chain seq x y z
N MET A 1 35.67 106.95 -17.80
CA MET A 1 34.37 107.39 -18.39
C MET A 1 33.73 106.18 -18.96
N GLU A 2 32.70 105.61 -18.29
CA GLU A 2 31.64 104.95 -19.01
C GLU A 2 30.63 104.37 -18.01
N LYS A 3 29.39 104.57 -18.25
CA LYS A 3 28.28 104.30 -17.35
C LYS A 3 27.84 102.83 -17.39
N LYS A 4 27.77 102.27 -16.19
CA LYS A 4 27.11 100.93 -16.01
C LYS A 4 25.59 101.10 -16.10
N ASN A 5 24.99 100.43 -17.02
CA ASN A 5 23.55 100.24 -17.07
C ASN A 5 23.23 98.88 -16.40
N ARG A 6 22.50 98.93 -15.28
CA ARG A 6 21.95 97.76 -14.61
C ARG A 6 20.53 97.49 -15.14
N LEU A 7 20.34 96.37 -15.81
CA LEU A 7 19.04 95.87 -16.10
C LEU A 7 18.63 94.84 -15.05
N THR A 8 17.62 95.20 -14.32
CA THR A 8 17.03 94.29 -13.31
C THR A 8 16.03 93.40 -13.96
N HIS A 9 16.36 92.06 -14.07
CA HIS A 9 15.40 91.02 -14.45
C HIS A 9 14.59 90.60 -13.25
N LYS A 10 13.30 90.89 -13.30
CA LYS A 10 12.28 90.46 -12.35
C LYS A 10 11.93 89.04 -12.66
N ALA A 11 12.40 88.03 -11.89
CA ALA A 11 12.01 86.63 -12.00
C ALA A 11 10.56 86.44 -11.52
N ARG A 12 9.68 86.10 -12.42
CA ARG A 12 8.31 85.61 -12.14
C ARG A 12 8.40 84.23 -11.59
N LYS A 13 8.04 84.01 -10.34
CA LYS A 13 7.81 82.70 -9.73
C LYS A 13 6.52 82.14 -10.31
N ALA A 14 6.62 81.14 -11.17
CA ALA A 14 5.50 80.35 -11.58
C ALA A 14 5.23 79.27 -10.50
N SER A 15 4.13 79.39 -9.82
CA SER A 15 3.63 78.41 -8.88
C SER A 15 2.97 77.26 -9.67
N ILE A 16 3.60 76.10 -9.68
CA ILE A 16 3.00 74.86 -10.21
C ILE A 16 2.12 74.28 -9.10
N PRO A 17 0.80 74.09 -9.30
CA PRO A 17 -0.02 73.39 -8.33
C PRO A 17 0.35 71.90 -8.38
N ILE A 18 0.82 71.34 -7.26
CA ILE A 18 1.03 69.93 -7.06
C ILE A 18 -0.35 69.26 -7.02
N LEU A 19 -0.79 68.74 -8.17
CA LEU A 19 -1.97 67.88 -8.26
C LEU A 19 -1.58 66.53 -7.70
N LEU A 20 -1.90 66.28 -6.42
CA LEU A 20 -1.80 64.98 -5.77
C LEU A 20 -2.74 64.02 -6.46
N LEU A 21 -2.20 63.25 -7.39
CA LEU A 21 -2.90 62.13 -8.03
C LEU A 21 -2.95 60.98 -7.02
N PHE A 22 -4.01 60.90 -6.23
CA PHE A 22 -4.33 59.73 -5.40
C PHE A 22 -4.71 58.58 -6.34
N VAL A 23 -3.72 57.78 -6.74
CA VAL A 23 -3.98 56.50 -7.43
C VAL A 23 -4.48 55.52 -6.36
N CYS A 24 -5.80 55.43 -6.19
CA CYS A 24 -6.42 54.31 -5.48
C CYS A 24 -6.15 53.04 -6.25
N ILE A 25 -5.09 52.31 -5.88
CA ILE A 25 -4.89 50.93 -6.29
C ILE A 25 -5.94 50.13 -5.54
N THR A 26 -7.12 49.99 -6.11
CA THR A 26 -8.09 48.98 -5.70
C THR A 26 -7.51 47.62 -6.09
N SER A 27 -6.77 47.00 -5.16
CA SER A 27 -6.37 45.62 -5.23
C SER A 27 -7.65 44.79 -5.21
N THR A 28 -8.23 44.51 -6.38
CA THR A 28 -9.23 43.47 -6.57
C THR A 28 -8.52 42.16 -6.25
N LEU A 29 -8.65 41.67 -5.00
CA LEU A 29 -8.38 40.30 -4.65
C LEU A 29 -9.32 39.45 -5.56
N ILE A 30 -8.80 39.01 -6.69
CA ILE A 30 -9.43 37.95 -7.46
C ILE A 30 -9.28 36.70 -6.56
N ALA A 31 -10.28 36.45 -5.72
CA ALA A 31 -10.42 35.16 -5.05
C ALA A 31 -10.65 34.13 -6.15
N PHE A 32 -9.59 33.50 -6.62
CA PHE A 32 -9.74 32.29 -7.39
C PHE A 32 -10.51 31.31 -6.49
N PRO A 33 -11.65 30.74 -6.93
CA PRO A 33 -12.27 29.69 -6.20
C PRO A 33 -11.23 28.57 -6.12
N THR A 34 -10.60 28.39 -4.99
CA THR A 34 -9.92 27.14 -4.66
C THR A 34 -11.03 26.10 -4.64
N PHE A 35 -11.26 25.44 -5.74
CA PHE A 35 -11.98 24.18 -5.74
C PHE A 35 -11.12 23.27 -4.86
N ALA A 36 -11.42 23.23 -3.57
CA ALA A 36 -10.93 22.16 -2.71
C ALA A 36 -11.35 20.88 -3.42
N GLN A 37 -10.41 20.19 -4.01
CA GLN A 37 -10.70 18.91 -4.66
C GLN A 37 -11.32 18.03 -3.59
N ASP A 38 -12.57 17.59 -3.81
CA ASP A 38 -13.26 16.69 -2.89
C ASP A 38 -12.32 15.56 -2.49
N SER A 39 -12.20 15.32 -1.20
CA SER A 39 -11.38 14.20 -0.71
C SER A 39 -11.89 12.89 -1.31
N ARG A 40 -11.02 11.89 -1.43
CA ARG A 40 -11.45 10.57 -1.89
C ARG A 40 -12.63 10.02 -1.07
N LEU A 41 -12.63 10.26 0.23
CA LEU A 41 -13.73 9.90 1.10
C LEU A 41 -15.05 10.52 0.63
N GLN A 42 -15.08 11.83 0.35
CA GLN A 42 -16.28 12.51 -0.13
C GLN A 42 -16.73 11.97 -1.49
N GLN A 43 -15.79 11.72 -2.42
CA GLN A 43 -16.09 11.14 -3.72
C GLN A 43 -16.73 9.74 -3.60
N ILE A 44 -16.23 8.89 -2.69
CA ILE A 44 -16.81 7.56 -2.43
C ILE A 44 -18.23 7.69 -1.87
N ILE A 45 -18.44 8.56 -0.89
CA ILE A 45 -19.75 8.79 -0.28
C ILE A 45 -20.77 9.29 -1.31
N GLN A 46 -20.37 10.23 -2.17
CA GLN A 46 -21.25 10.79 -3.21
C GLN A 46 -21.59 9.76 -4.30
N LYS A 47 -20.59 8.96 -4.74
CA LYS A 47 -20.78 7.95 -5.78
C LYS A 47 -21.43 6.67 -5.28
N LYS A 48 -21.48 6.48 -3.96
CA LYS A 48 -21.92 5.23 -3.33
C LYS A 48 -21.13 4.00 -3.85
N GLU A 49 -19.86 4.20 -4.15
CA GLU A 49 -18.96 3.16 -4.64
C GLU A 49 -17.55 3.35 -4.10
N VAL A 50 -16.94 2.26 -3.60
CA VAL A 50 -15.52 2.17 -3.25
C VAL A 50 -14.86 1.10 -4.11
N ARG A 51 -13.82 1.49 -4.85
CA ARG A 51 -13.01 0.59 -5.66
C ARG A 51 -11.88 0.03 -4.80
N VAL A 52 -11.90 -1.26 -4.58
CA VAL A 52 -10.90 -1.97 -3.77
C VAL A 52 -9.95 -2.74 -4.68
N GLY A 53 -8.69 -2.31 -4.72
CA GLY A 53 -7.63 -3.04 -5.41
C GLY A 53 -7.23 -4.29 -4.61
N THR A 54 -7.22 -5.46 -5.28
CA THR A 54 -6.81 -6.72 -4.65
C THR A 54 -6.12 -7.63 -5.66
N SER A 55 -5.23 -8.53 -5.20
CA SER A 55 -4.47 -9.40 -6.12
C SER A 55 -5.25 -10.66 -6.53
N GLY A 56 -6.06 -11.19 -5.63
CA GLY A 56 -6.81 -12.43 -5.85
C GLY A 56 -5.96 -13.69 -5.93
N ASP A 57 -4.69 -13.62 -5.54
CA ASP A 57 -3.72 -14.74 -5.60
C ASP A 57 -3.00 -14.99 -4.27
N TYR A 58 -3.46 -14.35 -3.18
CA TYR A 58 -2.77 -14.37 -1.89
C TYR A 58 -3.69 -14.84 -0.75
N PRO A 59 -4.07 -16.13 -0.71
CA PRO A 59 -4.81 -16.68 0.42
C PRO A 59 -3.92 -16.70 1.68
N PRO A 60 -4.50 -16.53 2.88
CA PRO A 60 -5.94 -16.40 3.17
C PRO A 60 -6.48 -14.98 3.12
N PHE A 61 -5.73 -13.99 2.64
CA PHE A 61 -6.15 -12.58 2.62
C PHE A 61 -7.05 -12.26 1.44
N SER A 62 -6.65 -12.66 0.23
CA SER A 62 -7.36 -12.40 -1.02
C SER A 62 -7.13 -13.54 -2.00
N TYR A 63 -8.19 -14.20 -2.41
CA TYR A 63 -8.18 -15.29 -3.36
C TYR A 63 -9.37 -15.19 -4.31
N LEU A 64 -9.11 -15.25 -5.62
CA LEU A 64 -10.16 -15.34 -6.62
C LEU A 64 -10.43 -16.83 -6.88
N SER A 65 -11.57 -17.30 -6.40
CA SER A 65 -11.98 -18.70 -6.56
C SER A 65 -12.24 -19.03 -8.03
N PRO A 66 -11.51 -19.97 -8.63
CA PRO A 66 -11.76 -20.38 -10.02
C PRO A 66 -13.09 -21.11 -10.20
N GLN A 67 -13.68 -21.64 -9.12
CA GLN A 67 -14.96 -22.34 -9.15
C GLN A 67 -16.13 -21.38 -9.17
N THR A 68 -16.08 -20.30 -8.35
CA THR A 68 -17.19 -19.35 -8.19
C THR A 68 -16.96 -18.04 -8.92
N ASN A 69 -15.73 -17.78 -9.37
CA ASN A 69 -15.27 -16.48 -9.88
C ASN A 69 -15.54 -15.32 -8.91
N GLN A 70 -15.52 -15.61 -7.60
CA GLN A 70 -15.70 -14.63 -6.55
C GLN A 70 -14.42 -14.47 -5.73
N TYR A 71 -14.21 -13.26 -5.22
CA TYR A 71 -13.12 -13.00 -4.28
C TYR A 71 -13.51 -13.51 -2.89
N GLU A 72 -12.56 -14.14 -2.22
CA GLU A 72 -12.69 -14.71 -0.89
C GLU A 72 -11.43 -14.36 -0.06
N GLY A 73 -11.57 -14.34 1.26
CA GLY A 73 -10.45 -14.13 2.17
C GLY A 73 -10.72 -13.09 3.25
N MET A 74 -9.78 -12.99 4.18
CA MET A 74 -9.89 -12.10 5.34
C MET A 74 -10.03 -10.62 4.92
N ASP A 75 -9.19 -10.16 4.01
CA ASP A 75 -9.23 -8.77 3.56
C ASP A 75 -10.39 -8.49 2.61
N ILE A 76 -10.91 -9.51 1.92
CA ILE A 76 -12.15 -9.40 1.15
C ILE A 76 -13.34 -9.20 2.08
N ALA A 77 -13.40 -9.97 3.18
CA ALA A 77 -14.43 -9.77 4.20
C ALA A 77 -14.34 -8.37 4.85
N LEU A 78 -13.13 -7.89 5.14
CA LEU A 78 -12.91 -6.53 5.65
C LEU A 78 -13.28 -5.46 4.60
N ALA A 79 -13.04 -5.71 3.32
CA ALA A 79 -13.46 -4.79 2.25
C ALA A 79 -14.99 -4.65 2.17
N HIS A 80 -15.75 -5.74 2.37
CA HIS A 80 -17.21 -5.65 2.46
C HIS A 80 -17.64 -4.83 3.67
N LYS A 81 -17.02 -5.03 4.85
CA LYS A 81 -17.28 -4.21 6.04
C LYS A 81 -16.91 -2.72 5.84
N LEU A 82 -15.86 -2.44 5.07
CA LEU A 82 -15.53 -1.08 4.65
C LEU A 82 -16.66 -0.47 3.80
N GLY A 83 -17.21 -1.22 2.86
CA GLY A 83 -18.33 -0.81 2.05
C GLY A 83 -19.60 -0.53 2.88
N GLU A 84 -19.89 -1.42 3.86
CA GLU A 84 -21.00 -1.23 4.82
C GLU A 84 -20.83 0.09 5.60
N ALA A 85 -19.62 0.34 6.14
CA ALA A 85 -19.32 1.54 6.91
C ALA A 85 -19.36 2.84 6.08
N LEU A 86 -19.14 2.76 4.78
CA LEU A 86 -19.21 3.88 3.83
C LEU A 86 -20.60 4.05 3.19
N ASP A 87 -21.54 3.14 3.47
CA ASP A 87 -22.80 3.04 2.74
C ASP A 87 -22.56 3.06 1.21
N ALA A 88 -21.59 2.25 0.75
CA ALA A 88 -21.08 2.21 -0.60
C ALA A 88 -20.93 0.78 -1.12
N LYS A 89 -21.22 0.58 -2.39
CA LYS A 89 -20.95 -0.69 -3.09
C LYS A 89 -19.44 -0.91 -3.19
N VAL A 90 -18.97 -2.11 -2.88
CA VAL A 90 -17.58 -2.52 -3.12
C VAL A 90 -17.43 -3.05 -4.54
N THR A 91 -16.49 -2.50 -5.29
CA THR A 91 -16.08 -2.99 -6.60
C THR A 91 -14.61 -3.42 -6.53
N PHE A 92 -14.34 -4.71 -6.74
CA PHE A 92 -12.97 -5.22 -6.73
C PHE A 92 -12.27 -4.97 -8.07
N VAL A 93 -11.04 -4.45 -7.99
CA VAL A 93 -10.17 -4.22 -9.15
C VAL A 93 -8.90 -5.05 -8.99
N ARG A 94 -8.65 -5.97 -9.93
CA ARG A 94 -7.48 -6.83 -9.84
C ARG A 94 -6.20 -6.06 -10.18
N PHE A 95 -5.17 -6.22 -9.35
CA PHE A 95 -3.79 -5.79 -9.63
C PHE A 95 -2.82 -6.97 -9.65
N THR A 96 -1.63 -6.77 -10.23
CA THR A 96 -0.48 -7.67 -10.06
C THR A 96 0.50 -7.09 -9.05
N TRP A 97 1.26 -7.94 -8.35
CA TRP A 97 2.22 -7.46 -7.34
C TRP A 97 3.25 -6.47 -7.89
N PRO A 98 3.81 -6.64 -9.13
CA PRO A 98 4.65 -5.61 -9.75
C PRO A 98 3.90 -4.33 -10.08
N GLY A 99 2.63 -4.42 -10.47
CA GLY A 99 1.79 -3.29 -10.92
C GLY A 99 1.14 -2.49 -9.80
N LEU A 100 1.00 -3.04 -8.59
CA LEU A 100 0.25 -2.46 -7.47
C LEU A 100 0.47 -0.95 -7.27
N THR A 101 1.74 -0.51 -7.21
CA THR A 101 2.08 0.90 -6.99
C THR A 101 1.63 1.79 -8.15
N ALA A 102 1.90 1.36 -9.38
CA ALA A 102 1.54 2.11 -10.59
C ALA A 102 0.01 2.19 -10.77
N ASP A 103 -0.70 1.10 -10.49
CA ASP A 103 -2.15 1.04 -10.62
C ASP A 103 -2.86 1.95 -9.63
N LEU A 104 -2.38 2.02 -8.37
CA LEU A 104 -2.92 2.93 -7.36
C LEU A 104 -2.62 4.41 -7.69
N LEU A 105 -1.40 4.70 -8.17
CA LEU A 105 -1.05 6.06 -8.62
C LEU A 105 -1.84 6.48 -9.87
N ALA A 106 -2.17 5.54 -10.74
CA ALA A 106 -3.02 5.76 -11.92
C ALA A 106 -4.53 5.82 -11.60
N ASP A 107 -4.90 5.85 -10.32
CA ASP A 107 -6.30 5.95 -9.86
C ASP A 107 -7.22 4.81 -10.34
N LYS A 108 -6.69 3.60 -10.51
CA LYS A 108 -7.51 2.45 -10.90
C LYS A 108 -8.43 1.98 -9.77
N PHE A 109 -8.04 2.21 -8.52
CA PHE A 109 -8.81 1.90 -7.31
C PHE A 109 -8.52 2.91 -6.20
N ASP A 110 -9.37 2.95 -5.19
CA ASP A 110 -9.35 3.95 -4.12
C ASP A 110 -8.46 3.53 -2.97
N VAL A 111 -8.49 2.24 -2.64
CA VAL A 111 -7.71 1.60 -1.58
C VAL A 111 -7.26 0.22 -2.03
N ALA A 112 -6.03 -0.18 -1.72
CA ALA A 112 -5.55 -1.53 -1.94
C ALA A 112 -5.66 -2.35 -0.65
N MET A 113 -6.33 -3.51 -0.72
CA MET A 113 -6.55 -4.46 0.37
C MET A 113 -6.23 -5.87 -0.13
N GLY A 114 -5.58 -6.70 0.69
CA GLY A 114 -5.22 -8.08 0.31
C GLY A 114 -3.85 -8.51 0.84
N GLY A 115 -3.63 -8.41 2.16
CA GLY A 115 -2.41 -8.88 2.81
C GLY A 115 -1.16 -8.05 2.50
N ILE A 116 -1.31 -6.74 2.27
CA ILE A 116 -0.21 -5.89 1.79
C ILE A 116 0.77 -5.60 2.94
N GLY A 117 2.01 -6.04 2.77
CA GLY A 117 3.10 -5.70 3.69
C GLY A 117 3.47 -4.22 3.62
N ARG A 118 3.53 -3.55 4.78
CA ARG A 118 3.96 -2.15 4.91
C ARG A 118 5.48 -2.07 4.74
N ASN A 119 5.95 -1.13 3.92
CA ASN A 119 7.37 -0.86 3.79
C ASN A 119 7.64 0.61 3.47
N VAL A 120 8.80 1.11 3.94
CA VAL A 120 9.17 2.52 3.82
C VAL A 120 9.47 2.95 2.37
N ALA A 121 9.89 2.03 1.51
CA ALA A 121 10.20 2.39 0.12
C ALA A 121 8.92 2.79 -0.65
N ARG A 122 7.84 2.01 -0.54
CA ARG A 122 6.53 2.39 -1.08
C ARG A 122 5.92 3.57 -0.32
N GLY A 123 6.18 3.70 0.99
CA GLY A 123 5.72 4.81 1.82
C GLY A 123 6.24 6.20 1.42
N LYS A 124 7.24 6.27 0.51
CA LYS A 124 7.68 7.54 -0.08
C LYS A 124 6.71 8.12 -1.11
N VAL A 125 5.88 7.28 -1.71
CA VAL A 125 4.99 7.66 -2.82
C VAL A 125 3.52 7.31 -2.56
N LEU A 126 3.24 6.47 -1.56
CA LEU A 126 1.92 6.03 -1.16
C LEU A 126 1.77 6.11 0.35
N ALA A 127 0.55 6.18 0.86
CA ALA A 127 0.26 6.16 2.29
C ALA A 127 -0.23 4.76 2.71
N TYR A 128 0.06 4.40 3.96
CA TYR A 128 -0.43 3.19 4.60
C TYR A 128 -1.32 3.53 5.78
N THR A 129 -2.37 2.75 5.97
CA THR A 129 -3.10 2.76 7.23
C THR A 129 -2.20 2.31 8.40
N ASN A 130 -2.69 2.48 9.61
CA ASN A 130 -2.17 1.77 10.77
C ASN A 130 -2.09 0.28 10.48
N ALA A 131 -1.18 -0.42 11.16
CA ALA A 131 -1.06 -1.86 11.02
C ALA A 131 -2.28 -2.56 11.61
N TYR A 132 -2.82 -3.54 10.87
CA TYR A 132 -3.88 -4.38 11.39
C TYR A 132 -3.41 -5.79 11.76
N MET A 133 -2.18 -6.16 11.36
CA MET A 133 -1.61 -7.48 11.65
C MET A 133 -0.08 -7.42 11.65
N THR A 134 0.55 -8.21 12.51
CA THR A 134 1.99 -8.52 12.48
C THR A 134 2.20 -9.86 11.78
N PHE A 135 3.25 -9.97 10.98
CA PHE A 135 3.64 -11.20 10.29
C PHE A 135 5.17 -11.31 10.21
N GLY A 136 5.64 -12.45 9.80
CA GLY A 136 7.06 -12.66 9.46
C GLY A 136 7.20 -13.66 8.33
N THR A 137 8.40 -13.89 7.83
CA THR A 137 8.66 -14.83 6.75
C THR A 137 9.27 -16.12 7.27
N CYS A 138 8.85 -17.24 6.70
CA CYS A 138 9.40 -18.55 7.01
C CYS A 138 9.46 -19.43 5.73
N PRO A 139 10.23 -20.52 5.74
CA PRO A 139 10.23 -21.46 4.64
C PRO A 139 8.96 -22.32 4.63
N LEU A 140 8.41 -22.56 3.45
CA LEU A 140 7.50 -23.68 3.16
C LEU A 140 8.27 -24.71 2.33
N VAL A 141 8.31 -25.94 2.80
CA VAL A 141 9.08 -27.04 2.18
C VAL A 141 8.23 -28.30 2.10
N ARG A 142 8.72 -29.32 1.40
CA ARG A 142 8.10 -30.65 1.44
C ARG A 142 8.25 -31.26 2.84
N LYS A 143 7.24 -31.98 3.26
CA LYS A 143 7.26 -32.73 4.52
C LYS A 143 8.39 -33.78 4.48
N GLY A 144 9.20 -33.83 5.54
CA GLY A 144 10.42 -34.63 5.61
C GLY A 144 11.70 -33.88 5.21
N ASP A 145 11.57 -32.65 4.64
CA ASP A 145 12.70 -31.79 4.34
C ASP A 145 12.92 -30.70 5.41
N GLU A 146 12.11 -30.64 6.49
CA GLU A 146 12.17 -29.61 7.53
C GLU A 146 13.55 -29.47 8.16
N GLY A 147 14.18 -30.62 8.43
CA GLY A 147 15.53 -30.66 9.01
C GLY A 147 16.63 -30.21 8.07
N LYS A 148 16.37 -30.07 6.77
CA LYS A 148 17.34 -29.58 5.78
C LYS A 148 17.40 -28.06 5.72
N TYR A 149 16.29 -27.38 6.11
CA TYR A 149 16.10 -25.92 5.94
C TYR A 149 15.62 -25.25 7.24
N PRO A 150 16.28 -25.51 8.39
CA PRO A 150 15.85 -24.95 9.68
C PRO A 150 16.06 -23.44 9.81
N ASP A 151 16.97 -22.88 9.02
CA ASP A 151 17.38 -21.47 9.07
C ASP A 151 17.77 -20.93 7.68
N PHE A 152 18.04 -19.63 7.61
CA PHE A 152 18.41 -18.96 6.37
C PHE A 152 19.74 -19.46 5.78
N ALA A 153 20.73 -19.76 6.63
CA ALA A 153 22.04 -20.23 6.18
C ALA A 153 21.97 -21.60 5.49
N SER A 154 21.06 -22.46 5.97
CA SER A 154 20.80 -23.76 5.36
C SER A 154 20.08 -23.68 4.01
N ILE A 155 19.36 -22.59 3.76
CA ILE A 155 18.68 -22.33 2.49
C ILE A 155 19.63 -21.69 1.47
N ASP A 156 20.48 -20.74 1.88
CA ASP A 156 21.41 -20.06 0.96
C ASP A 156 22.66 -20.90 0.68
N ARG A 157 22.47 -22.02 0.01
CA ARG A 157 23.56 -22.96 -0.37
C ARG A 157 23.51 -23.32 -1.86
N PRO A 158 24.65 -23.67 -2.47
CA PRO A 158 24.66 -24.21 -3.85
C PRO A 158 23.74 -25.41 -4.00
N GLY A 159 22.97 -25.44 -5.08
CA GLY A 159 22.05 -26.53 -5.41
C GLY A 159 20.65 -26.37 -4.83
N VAL A 160 20.42 -25.49 -3.84
CA VAL A 160 19.09 -25.20 -3.32
C VAL A 160 18.34 -24.27 -4.28
N LYS A 161 17.11 -24.62 -4.62
CA LYS A 161 16.20 -23.85 -5.47
C LYS A 161 15.17 -23.12 -4.59
N VAL A 162 15.35 -21.82 -4.41
CA VAL A 162 14.39 -20.98 -3.68
C VAL A 162 13.43 -20.32 -4.65
N ILE A 163 12.13 -20.51 -4.45
CA ILE A 163 11.09 -19.87 -5.28
C ILE A 163 10.49 -18.68 -4.54
N LEU A 164 10.25 -17.57 -5.26
CA LEU A 164 9.72 -16.32 -4.75
C LEU A 164 8.61 -15.81 -5.66
N ASN A 165 7.59 -15.15 -5.06
CA ASN A 165 6.55 -14.47 -5.84
C ASN A 165 7.11 -13.21 -6.49
N GLN A 166 7.15 -13.18 -7.81
CA GLN A 166 7.76 -12.12 -8.61
C GLN A 166 7.19 -10.73 -8.28
N GLY A 167 8.08 -9.80 -7.93
CA GLY A 167 7.73 -8.41 -7.62
C GLY A 167 7.04 -8.21 -6.26
N GLY A 168 6.83 -9.28 -5.50
CA GLY A 168 6.36 -9.23 -4.12
C GLY A 168 7.40 -8.62 -3.17
N LEU A 169 7.00 -8.40 -1.92
CA LEU A 169 7.91 -7.87 -0.89
C LEU A 169 9.05 -8.86 -0.61
N ASN A 170 8.73 -10.15 -0.53
CA ASN A 170 9.70 -11.21 -0.26
C ASN A 170 10.71 -11.38 -1.40
N ASP A 171 10.29 -11.26 -2.68
CA ASP A 171 11.23 -11.27 -3.81
C ASP A 171 12.25 -10.13 -3.70
N ARG A 172 11.80 -8.91 -3.43
CA ARG A 172 12.71 -7.75 -3.29
C ARG A 172 13.68 -7.91 -2.13
N HIS A 173 13.20 -8.45 -1.00
CA HIS A 173 14.02 -8.62 0.20
C HIS A 173 15.01 -9.77 0.06
N PHE A 174 14.54 -10.97 -0.25
CA PHE A 174 15.39 -12.16 -0.25
C PHE A 174 16.26 -12.28 -1.48
N SER A 175 15.89 -11.71 -2.64
CA SER A 175 16.79 -11.65 -3.80
C SER A 175 18.07 -10.83 -3.52
N ALA A 176 18.02 -9.87 -2.60
CA ALA A 176 19.19 -9.12 -2.19
C ALA A 176 20.09 -9.91 -1.20
N LEU A 177 19.52 -10.83 -0.44
CA LEU A 177 20.21 -11.58 0.63
C LEU A 177 20.75 -12.92 0.16
N LEU A 178 20.01 -13.65 -0.68
CA LEU A 178 20.44 -14.94 -1.23
C LEU A 178 21.63 -14.74 -2.20
N LYS A 179 22.73 -15.45 -1.94
CA LYS A 179 23.99 -15.34 -2.71
C LYS A 179 24.39 -16.62 -3.43
N GLN A 180 23.98 -17.78 -2.90
CA GLN A 180 24.42 -19.10 -3.34
C GLN A 180 23.26 -19.94 -3.89
N ALA A 181 22.06 -19.82 -3.33
CA ALA A 181 20.89 -20.53 -3.79
C ALA A 181 20.40 -20.03 -5.14
N ALA A 182 19.85 -20.93 -5.94
CA ALA A 182 19.20 -20.57 -7.21
C ALA A 182 17.83 -19.94 -6.94
N ILE A 183 17.62 -18.71 -7.39
CA ILE A 183 16.34 -18.01 -7.23
C ILE A 183 15.45 -18.27 -8.45
N LEU A 184 14.29 -18.91 -8.20
CA LEU A 184 13.21 -19.05 -9.15
C LEU A 184 12.15 -17.98 -8.86
N ARG A 185 11.61 -17.34 -9.92
CA ARG A 185 10.52 -16.38 -9.79
C ARG A 185 9.28 -16.91 -10.49
N HIS A 186 8.15 -16.78 -9.81
CA HIS A 186 6.87 -17.16 -10.38
C HIS A 186 5.85 -16.01 -10.20
N ASN A 187 5.09 -15.73 -11.24
CA ASN A 187 4.18 -14.58 -11.28
C ASN A 187 2.77 -14.86 -10.80
N LYS A 188 2.43 -16.15 -10.59
CA LYS A 188 1.16 -16.58 -10.03
C LYS A 188 1.39 -17.18 -8.64
N ASN A 189 1.15 -16.37 -7.63
CA ASN A 189 1.47 -16.70 -6.25
C ASN A 189 0.78 -17.99 -5.80
N GLU A 190 -0.48 -18.19 -6.21
CA GLU A 190 -1.30 -19.35 -5.87
C GLU A 190 -0.75 -20.70 -6.40
N GLU A 191 0.14 -20.67 -7.40
CA GLU A 191 0.76 -21.87 -7.96
C GLU A 191 2.08 -22.24 -7.27
N ILE A 192 2.68 -21.37 -6.48
CA ILE A 192 4.05 -21.56 -5.93
C ILE A 192 4.13 -22.77 -4.99
N ALA A 193 3.12 -22.95 -4.13
CA ALA A 193 3.07 -24.09 -3.22
C ALA A 193 3.09 -25.43 -3.99
N LEU A 194 2.44 -25.50 -5.15
CA LEU A 194 2.47 -26.69 -6.02
C LEU A 194 3.87 -26.94 -6.59
N LYS A 195 4.61 -25.87 -6.96
CA LYS A 195 5.99 -25.99 -7.45
C LYS A 195 6.93 -26.61 -6.40
N VAL A 196 6.72 -26.26 -5.11
CA VAL A 196 7.46 -26.88 -4.01
C VAL A 196 7.03 -28.35 -3.84
N LYS A 197 5.72 -28.62 -3.81
CA LYS A 197 5.18 -29.97 -3.68
C LYS A 197 5.70 -30.90 -4.77
N GLU A 198 5.75 -30.43 -6.02
CA GLU A 198 6.19 -31.18 -7.20
C GLU A 198 7.73 -31.32 -7.31
N GLY A 199 8.50 -30.64 -6.44
CA GLY A 199 9.96 -30.68 -6.47
C GLY A 199 10.60 -29.78 -7.51
N THR A 200 9.84 -28.92 -8.20
CA THR A 200 10.40 -27.89 -9.10
C THR A 200 11.26 -26.90 -8.33
N ALA A 201 10.84 -26.55 -7.10
CA ALA A 201 11.60 -25.78 -6.12
C ALA A 201 11.75 -26.58 -4.82
N ASP A 202 12.76 -26.24 -4.03
CA ASP A 202 13.03 -26.86 -2.74
C ASP A 202 12.36 -26.10 -1.61
N VAL A 203 12.44 -24.78 -1.65
CA VAL A 203 11.99 -23.89 -0.60
C VAL A 203 11.19 -22.72 -1.20
N TRP A 204 10.03 -22.45 -0.65
CA TRP A 204 9.35 -21.16 -0.83
C TRP A 204 9.53 -20.32 0.41
N ILE A 205 10.21 -19.17 0.31
CA ILE A 205 10.25 -18.21 1.41
C ILE A 205 9.06 -17.28 1.25
N THR A 206 8.11 -17.41 2.18
CA THR A 206 6.89 -16.61 2.16
C THR A 206 6.45 -16.19 3.55
N ASP A 207 5.36 -15.44 3.66
CA ASP A 207 4.81 -15.03 4.93
C ASP A 207 4.33 -16.26 5.72
N ASN A 208 4.60 -16.27 7.02
CA ASN A 208 4.25 -17.40 7.90
C ASN A 208 2.75 -17.75 7.84
N VAL A 209 1.90 -16.73 7.68
CA VAL A 209 0.43 -16.90 7.51
C VAL A 209 0.12 -17.69 6.25
N GLU A 210 0.75 -17.36 5.14
CA GLU A 210 0.59 -18.05 3.86
C GLU A 210 1.20 -19.46 3.89
N ALA A 211 2.38 -19.60 4.49
CA ALA A 211 3.01 -20.91 4.67
C ALA A 211 2.13 -21.87 5.48
N LEU A 212 1.53 -21.39 6.57
CA LEU A 212 0.59 -22.18 7.37
C LEU A 212 -0.70 -22.53 6.62
N TYR A 213 -1.23 -21.58 5.81
CA TYR A 213 -2.40 -21.87 4.96
C TYR A 213 -2.11 -23.01 3.99
N TYR A 214 -0.98 -22.97 3.28
CA TYR A 214 -0.64 -23.99 2.30
C TYR A 214 -0.21 -25.32 2.94
N ALA A 215 0.42 -25.30 4.11
CA ALA A 215 0.72 -26.52 4.88
C ALA A 215 -0.57 -27.22 5.35
N LYS A 216 -1.64 -26.45 5.67
CA LYS A 216 -2.96 -27.02 5.98
C LYS A 216 -3.66 -27.55 4.73
N LYS A 217 -3.53 -26.86 3.59
CA LYS A 217 -4.18 -27.22 2.32
C LYS A 217 -3.52 -28.45 1.66
N PHE A 218 -2.21 -28.57 1.77
CA PHE A 218 -1.41 -29.65 1.20
C PHE A 218 -0.64 -30.38 2.30
N PRO A 219 -1.11 -31.58 2.75
CA PRO A 219 -0.45 -32.35 3.82
C PRO A 219 0.99 -32.75 3.52
N GLU A 220 1.41 -32.68 2.23
CA GLU A 220 2.77 -32.95 1.77
C GLU A 220 3.74 -31.77 2.00
N LEU A 221 3.23 -30.62 2.45
CA LEU A 221 4.02 -29.42 2.72
C LEU A 221 4.02 -29.10 4.22
N VAL A 222 5.06 -28.43 4.67
CA VAL A 222 5.20 -27.98 6.06
C VAL A 222 5.84 -26.60 6.11
N ALA A 223 5.30 -25.73 6.97
CA ALA A 223 5.91 -24.45 7.32
C ALA A 223 6.99 -24.67 8.39
N VAL A 224 8.23 -24.28 8.09
CA VAL A 224 9.35 -24.44 9.01
C VAL A 224 9.46 -23.24 9.94
N ASN A 225 9.47 -23.50 11.25
CA ASN A 225 9.61 -22.48 12.29
C ASN A 225 8.72 -21.23 12.13
N PRO A 226 7.40 -21.36 11.87
CA PRO A 226 6.52 -20.23 11.52
C PRO A 226 6.34 -19.20 12.67
N LYS A 227 6.78 -19.54 13.88
CA LYS A 227 6.82 -18.63 15.05
C LYS A 227 8.18 -17.97 15.27
N GLN A 228 9.24 -18.49 14.63
CA GLN A 228 10.61 -17.96 14.67
C GLN A 228 11.01 -17.51 13.27
N THR A 229 10.34 -16.44 12.80
CA THR A 229 10.42 -15.97 11.42
C THR A 229 11.74 -15.25 11.12
N PHE A 230 12.17 -15.26 9.85
CA PHE A 230 13.37 -14.58 9.38
C PHE A 230 13.24 -13.05 9.44
N THR A 231 12.01 -12.56 9.32
CA THR A 231 11.70 -11.13 9.34
C THR A 231 10.50 -10.87 10.21
N VAL A 232 10.34 -9.61 10.62
CA VAL A 232 9.11 -9.13 11.25
C VAL A 232 8.61 -7.94 10.44
N GLY A 233 7.34 -7.96 10.09
CA GLY A 233 6.68 -6.91 9.34
C GLY A 233 5.24 -6.71 9.81
N THR A 234 4.59 -5.70 9.24
CA THR A 234 3.18 -5.43 9.52
C THR A 234 2.40 -5.29 8.23
N LYS A 235 1.12 -5.64 8.26
CA LYS A 235 0.19 -5.44 7.15
C LYS A 235 -0.66 -4.21 7.37
N GLY A 236 -1.00 -3.53 6.27
CA GLY A 236 -1.85 -2.35 6.26
C GLY A 236 -2.41 -2.12 4.86
N TYR A 237 -3.41 -1.29 4.74
CA TYR A 237 -4.00 -0.92 3.45
C TYR A 237 -3.25 0.25 2.84
N MET A 238 -3.23 0.31 1.51
CA MET A 238 -2.53 1.36 0.79
C MET A 238 -3.51 2.29 0.07
N ILE A 239 -3.23 3.58 0.16
CA ILE A 239 -3.93 4.63 -0.58
C ILE A 239 -2.91 5.60 -1.20
N ARG A 240 -3.38 6.53 -2.04
CA ARG A 240 -2.53 7.59 -2.56
C ARG A 240 -2.06 8.51 -1.42
N LEU A 241 -0.84 8.99 -1.51
CA LEU A 241 -0.20 9.80 -0.45
C LEU A 241 -0.97 11.09 -0.13
N ALA A 242 -1.60 11.70 -1.12
CA ALA A 242 -2.34 12.95 -0.97
C ALA A 242 -3.72 12.79 -0.30
N ASP A 243 -4.23 11.57 -0.14
CA ASP A 243 -5.59 11.32 0.38
C ASP A 243 -5.63 11.26 1.92
N GLN A 244 -5.07 12.26 2.61
CA GLN A 244 -4.91 12.26 4.07
C GLN A 244 -6.25 12.19 4.82
N ILE A 245 -7.30 12.81 4.29
CA ILE A 245 -8.64 12.76 4.91
C ILE A 245 -9.17 11.32 4.87
N PHE A 246 -9.03 10.64 3.74
CA PHE A 246 -9.42 9.24 3.63
C PHE A 246 -8.56 8.32 4.51
N LEU A 247 -7.24 8.59 4.60
CA LEU A 247 -6.36 7.84 5.48
C LEU A 247 -6.78 7.94 6.95
N ASN A 248 -7.08 9.14 7.43
CA ASN A 248 -7.50 9.35 8.81
C ASN A 248 -8.82 8.63 9.11
N TRP A 249 -9.77 8.68 8.17
CA TRP A 249 -11.03 7.96 8.30
C TRP A 249 -10.85 6.43 8.28
N LEU A 250 -9.99 5.91 7.38
CA LEU A 250 -9.66 4.47 7.34
C LEU A 250 -9.00 4.01 8.64
N ASN A 251 -8.15 4.83 9.24
CA ASN A 251 -7.52 4.48 10.52
C ASN A 251 -8.54 4.44 11.66
N LEU A 252 -9.50 5.38 11.69
CA LEU A 252 -10.60 5.34 12.65
C LEU A 252 -11.47 4.10 12.44
N TRP A 253 -11.82 3.78 11.19
CA TRP A 253 -12.57 2.57 10.87
C TRP A 253 -11.83 1.29 11.30
N LEU A 254 -10.52 1.19 11.04
CA LEU A 254 -9.71 0.04 11.49
C LEU A 254 -9.70 -0.10 13.02
N GLU A 255 -9.58 1.02 13.74
CA GLU A 255 -9.65 1.03 15.19
C GLU A 255 -11.00 0.47 15.69
N GLN A 256 -12.12 0.89 15.09
CA GLN A 256 -13.44 0.33 15.38
C GLN A 256 -13.51 -1.18 15.10
N MET A 257 -12.96 -1.65 13.97
CA MET A 257 -12.92 -3.08 13.63
C MET A 257 -12.14 -3.90 14.68
N PHE A 258 -11.09 -3.33 15.28
CA PHE A 258 -10.37 -3.94 16.40
C PHE A 258 -11.19 -3.96 17.70
N LEU A 259 -11.76 -2.80 18.08
CA LEU A 259 -12.52 -2.66 19.33
C LEU A 259 -13.77 -3.55 19.35
N GLU A 260 -14.43 -3.72 18.21
CA GLU A 260 -15.60 -4.58 18.04
C GLU A 260 -15.25 -6.07 17.85
N GLY A 261 -13.96 -6.41 17.81
CA GLY A 261 -13.49 -7.80 17.68
C GLY A 261 -13.67 -8.40 16.29
N HIS A 262 -13.98 -7.59 15.28
CA HIS A 262 -14.18 -8.07 13.89
C HIS A 262 -12.90 -8.63 13.29
N ILE A 263 -11.76 -7.96 13.51
CA ILE A 263 -10.45 -8.42 13.01
C ILE A 263 -10.09 -9.75 13.63
N GLN A 264 -10.19 -9.88 14.97
CA GLN A 264 -9.88 -11.11 15.70
C GLN A 264 -10.76 -12.28 15.27
N LYS A 265 -12.05 -12.02 15.03
CA LYS A 265 -12.98 -13.03 14.51
C LYS A 265 -12.59 -13.52 13.12
N LEU A 266 -12.20 -12.62 12.24
CA LEU A 266 -11.74 -12.97 10.89
C LEU A 266 -10.39 -13.68 10.91
N GLU A 267 -9.44 -13.27 11.77
CA GLU A 267 -8.20 -13.99 11.97
C GLU A 267 -8.48 -15.44 12.42
N GLN A 268 -9.33 -15.63 13.43
CA GLN A 268 -9.69 -16.97 13.88
C GLN A 268 -10.34 -17.80 12.77
N GLN A 269 -11.22 -17.20 11.98
CA GLN A 269 -11.91 -17.88 10.88
C GLN A 269 -10.95 -18.32 9.76
N TRP A 270 -10.07 -17.42 9.32
CA TRP A 270 -9.24 -17.62 8.14
C TRP A 270 -7.86 -18.21 8.46
N LEU A 271 -7.29 -17.89 9.63
CA LEU A 271 -5.96 -18.31 10.05
C LEU A 271 -6.00 -19.45 11.09
N GLY A 272 -7.13 -19.64 11.75
CA GLY A 272 -7.28 -20.59 12.87
C GLY A 272 -6.63 -20.12 14.18
N THR A 273 -6.17 -18.86 14.22
CA THR A 273 -5.56 -18.23 15.40
C THR A 273 -5.67 -16.71 15.29
N VAL A 274 -5.55 -16.03 16.42
CA VAL A 274 -5.43 -14.56 16.45
C VAL A 274 -3.94 -14.21 16.40
N MET A 275 -3.55 -13.35 15.46
CA MET A 275 -2.19 -12.88 15.30
C MET A 275 -1.97 -11.66 16.22
N LYS A 276 -0.96 -11.73 17.09
CA LYS A 276 -0.62 -10.65 18.03
C LYS A 276 0.22 -9.57 17.36
#